data_3df30cd8001f7c072d8b94091bf57b30
#
_entry.id   3df30cd8001f7c072d8b94091bf57b30
#
_cell.length_a   1.000
_cell.length_b   1.000
_cell.length_c   1.000
_cell.angle_alpha   90.00
_cell.angle_beta   90.00
_cell.angle_gamma   90.00
#
_symmetry.space_group_name_H-M   'P 1'
#
loop_
_entity.id
_entity.type
_entity.pdbx_description
1 polymer ?
#
loop_
_entity_poly.entity_id
_entity_poly.type
_entity_poly.pdbx_seq_one_letter_code
_entity_poly.pdbx_strand_id
1 'polypeptide(L)'
;MPALTPNSLIAITGISGYIASHTGLCILRDGYRVRGTVRSWARAESLKAGYEKQGIPAAELDKRLEFVIVDDLNSEEQWIAALKDVDGVVHTALNLEKGRDSTIIDEAIIGTLAVLRAAKKYPSIKRVVLTSSIAAVITPPLMRDKILTTEDWNDEAVAMIKKGPSACANLDPRLKRAYQSFFYSSAKAQSERAAWELAMQVSCFSISLTNTYPNEQTTT
;
A
#
# COMPACT_ATOMS: atom_id res chain seq x y z
N MET A 1 -0.51 -21.79 0.96
CA MET A 1 -0.63 -21.08 -0.33
C MET A 1 0.63 -21.32 -1.15
N PRO A 2 0.55 -21.53 -2.47
CA PRO A 2 1.75 -21.71 -3.27
C PRO A 2 2.59 -20.44 -3.20
N ALA A 3 3.88 -20.60 -2.88
CA ALA A 3 4.85 -19.54 -3.02
C ALA A 3 5.01 -19.19 -4.51
N LEU A 4 5.25 -17.89 -4.80
CA LEU A 4 5.62 -17.50 -6.15
C LEU A 4 6.98 -18.12 -6.49
N THR A 5 7.10 -18.59 -7.72
CA THR A 5 8.35 -19.20 -8.18
C THR A 5 9.40 -18.13 -8.49
N PRO A 6 10.71 -18.46 -8.41
CA PRO A 6 11.74 -17.57 -8.92
C PRO A 6 11.43 -17.09 -10.34
N ASN A 7 11.80 -15.86 -10.67
CA ASN A 7 11.52 -15.20 -11.94
C ASN A 7 10.04 -14.79 -12.17
N SER A 8 9.11 -15.01 -11.21
CA SER A 8 7.78 -14.40 -11.26
C SER A 8 7.86 -12.88 -11.35
N LEU A 9 6.90 -12.26 -12.05
CA LEU A 9 6.81 -10.81 -12.19
C LEU A 9 5.97 -10.21 -11.07
N ILE A 10 6.59 -9.37 -10.27
CA ILE A 10 5.96 -8.69 -9.13
C ILE A 10 5.73 -7.22 -9.46
N ALA A 11 4.48 -6.80 -9.46
CA ALA A 11 4.16 -5.38 -9.58
C ALA A 11 4.30 -4.69 -8.20
N ILE A 12 5.00 -3.56 -8.18
CA ILE A 12 5.15 -2.73 -6.97
C ILE A 12 4.58 -1.35 -7.27
N THR A 13 3.52 -0.99 -6.55
CA THR A 13 2.88 0.30 -6.79
C THR A 13 3.67 1.41 -6.10
N GLY A 14 3.91 2.52 -6.85
CA GLY A 14 4.65 3.66 -6.33
C GLY A 14 6.11 3.33 -5.98
N ILE A 15 6.79 2.54 -6.81
CA ILE A 15 8.12 1.97 -6.53
C ILE A 15 9.20 3.02 -6.19
N SER A 16 9.03 4.27 -6.63
CA SER A 16 9.95 5.36 -6.28
C SER A 16 9.79 5.90 -4.85
N GLY A 17 8.81 5.40 -4.09
CA GLY A 17 8.61 5.73 -2.68
C GLY A 17 9.64 5.04 -1.78
N TYR A 18 9.82 5.56 -0.55
CA TYR A 18 10.84 5.09 0.39
C TYR A 18 10.76 3.59 0.68
N ILE A 19 9.61 3.10 1.16
CA ILE A 19 9.40 1.66 1.45
C ILE A 19 9.46 0.84 0.16
N ALA A 20 8.75 1.30 -0.87
CA ALA A 20 8.61 0.58 -2.14
C ALA A 20 9.95 0.36 -2.85
N SER A 21 10.84 1.36 -2.83
CA SER A 21 12.16 1.23 -3.47
C SER A 21 13.02 0.16 -2.79
N HIS A 22 13.03 0.11 -1.46
CA HIS A 22 13.72 -0.94 -0.73
C HIS A 22 13.09 -2.32 -0.96
N THR A 23 11.77 -2.41 -0.98
CA THR A 23 11.05 -3.65 -1.31
C THR A 23 11.44 -4.15 -2.71
N GLY A 24 11.47 -3.24 -3.71
CA GLY A 24 11.88 -3.58 -5.07
C GLY A 24 13.32 -4.10 -5.14
N LEU A 25 14.23 -3.47 -4.40
CA LEU A 25 15.62 -3.91 -4.30
C LEU A 25 15.74 -5.34 -3.74
N CYS A 26 15.02 -5.63 -2.65
CA CYS A 26 15.01 -6.96 -2.05
C CYS A 26 14.44 -8.00 -3.00
N ILE A 27 13.30 -7.73 -3.62
CA ILE A 27 12.62 -8.63 -4.57
C ILE A 27 13.53 -8.94 -5.78
N LEU A 28 14.25 -7.93 -6.30
CA LEU A 28 15.23 -8.15 -7.38
C LEU A 28 16.40 -9.05 -6.91
N ARG A 29 16.92 -8.83 -5.69
CA ARG A 29 18.00 -9.66 -5.12
C ARG A 29 17.58 -11.10 -4.89
N ASP A 30 16.30 -11.32 -4.56
CA ASP A 30 15.71 -12.66 -4.37
C ASP A 30 15.40 -13.39 -5.69
N GLY A 31 15.77 -12.82 -6.84
CA GLY A 31 15.65 -13.49 -8.13
C GLY A 31 14.33 -13.29 -8.87
N TYR A 32 13.45 -12.41 -8.38
CA TYR A 32 12.20 -12.06 -9.06
C TYR A 32 12.40 -10.97 -10.11
N ARG A 33 11.41 -10.84 -11.00
CA ARG A 33 11.27 -9.68 -11.89
C ARG A 33 10.36 -8.66 -11.24
N VAL A 34 10.60 -7.38 -11.51
CA VAL A 34 9.85 -6.28 -10.91
C VAL A 34 9.27 -5.39 -11.99
N ARG A 35 7.98 -5.11 -11.90
CA ARG A 35 7.31 -4.01 -12.61
C ARG A 35 6.99 -2.92 -11.61
N GLY A 36 7.70 -1.81 -11.69
CA GLY A 36 7.46 -0.65 -10.83
C GLY A 36 6.48 0.34 -11.45
N THR A 37 5.44 0.76 -10.72
CA THR A 37 4.65 1.89 -11.18
C THR A 37 5.26 3.20 -10.70
N VAL A 38 5.32 4.18 -11.58
CA VAL A 38 5.86 5.53 -11.33
C VAL A 38 4.94 6.60 -11.90
N ARG A 39 5.02 7.82 -11.37
CA ARG A 39 4.27 8.98 -11.91
C ARG A 39 4.98 9.66 -13.09
N SER A 40 6.27 9.40 -13.28
CA SER A 40 7.05 9.95 -14.39
C SER A 40 8.29 9.10 -14.68
N TRP A 41 8.75 9.15 -15.95
CA TRP A 41 9.97 8.45 -16.38
C TRP A 41 11.22 8.94 -15.66
N ALA A 42 11.32 10.22 -15.32
CA ALA A 42 12.44 10.75 -14.56
C ALA A 42 12.61 10.08 -13.19
N ARG A 43 11.50 9.70 -12.53
CA ARG A 43 11.53 8.91 -11.28
C ARG A 43 12.00 7.47 -11.52
N ALA A 44 11.62 6.86 -12.65
CA ALA A 44 12.07 5.53 -13.03
C ALA A 44 13.59 5.50 -13.25
N GLU A 45 14.11 6.44 -14.02
CA GLU A 45 15.55 6.56 -14.29
C GLU A 45 16.36 6.80 -13.00
N SER A 46 15.89 7.70 -12.15
CA SER A 46 16.54 7.97 -10.86
C SER A 46 16.57 6.72 -9.97
N LEU A 47 15.50 5.94 -9.93
CA LEU A 47 15.44 4.72 -9.15
C LEU A 47 16.37 3.64 -9.71
N LYS A 48 16.38 3.45 -11.03
CA LYS A 48 17.27 2.49 -11.70
C LYS A 48 18.72 2.80 -11.40
N ALA A 49 19.14 4.06 -11.54
CA ALA A 49 20.48 4.51 -11.17
C ALA A 49 20.78 4.29 -9.67
N GLY A 50 19.77 4.41 -8.80
CA GLY A 50 19.86 4.07 -7.39
C GLY A 50 20.16 2.59 -7.16
N TYR A 51 19.51 1.70 -7.88
CA TYR A 51 19.74 0.25 -7.77
C TYR A 51 21.11 -0.17 -8.31
N GLU A 52 21.61 0.48 -9.38
CA GLU A 52 22.97 0.27 -9.86
C GLU A 52 24.01 0.63 -8.78
N LYS A 53 23.83 1.76 -8.10
CA LYS A 53 24.67 2.16 -6.95
C LYS A 53 24.58 1.19 -5.77
N GLN A 54 23.47 0.45 -5.65
CA GLN A 54 23.29 -0.60 -4.66
C GLN A 54 23.86 -1.96 -5.10
N GLY A 55 24.57 -2.01 -6.22
CA GLY A 55 25.33 -3.16 -6.69
C GLY A 55 24.56 -4.12 -7.60
N ILE A 56 23.39 -3.74 -8.16
CA ILE A 56 22.73 -4.54 -9.19
C ILE A 56 23.27 -4.09 -10.55
N PRO A 57 23.87 -5.00 -11.36
CA PRO A 57 24.39 -4.62 -12.67
C PRO A 57 23.30 -4.08 -13.61
N ALA A 58 23.60 -3.04 -14.40
CA ALA A 58 22.65 -2.44 -15.35
C ALA A 58 22.04 -3.49 -16.30
N ALA A 59 22.86 -4.40 -16.84
CA ALA A 59 22.40 -5.48 -17.70
C ALA A 59 21.42 -6.48 -17.04
N GLU A 60 21.48 -6.61 -15.72
CA GLU A 60 20.51 -7.39 -14.95
C GLU A 60 19.22 -6.60 -14.73
N LEU A 61 19.33 -5.32 -14.40
CA LEU A 61 18.17 -4.44 -14.30
C LEU A 61 17.39 -4.36 -15.61
N ASP A 62 18.07 -4.26 -16.76
CA ASP A 62 17.43 -4.24 -18.07
C ASP A 62 16.59 -5.48 -18.39
N LYS A 63 16.92 -6.60 -17.78
CA LYS A 63 16.20 -7.87 -17.96
C LYS A 63 15.07 -8.09 -16.96
N ARG A 64 15.17 -7.49 -15.76
CA ARG A 64 14.33 -7.87 -14.62
C ARG A 64 13.57 -6.72 -14.00
N LEU A 65 13.85 -5.47 -14.39
CA LEU A 65 13.15 -4.28 -13.91
C LEU A 65 12.51 -3.54 -15.08
N GLU A 66 11.21 -3.39 -15.02
CA GLU A 66 10.46 -2.58 -15.98
C GLU A 66 9.59 -1.55 -15.25
N PHE A 67 9.23 -0.49 -15.95
CA PHE A 67 8.40 0.56 -15.38
C PHE A 67 7.16 0.81 -16.22
N VAL A 68 6.10 1.22 -15.55
CA VAL A 68 4.86 1.66 -16.18
C VAL A 68 4.37 2.94 -15.49
N ILE A 69 3.82 3.86 -16.28
CA ILE A 69 3.24 5.08 -15.74
C ILE A 69 1.85 4.76 -15.18
N VAL A 70 1.65 5.14 -13.92
CA VAL A 70 0.36 5.24 -13.25
C VAL A 70 0.37 6.58 -12.52
N ASP A 71 -0.28 7.57 -13.08
CA ASP A 71 -0.34 8.93 -12.57
C ASP A 71 -1.62 9.23 -11.80
N ASP A 72 -2.67 8.45 -12.04
CA ASP A 72 -3.91 8.45 -11.26
C ASP A 72 -4.13 7.11 -10.54
N LEU A 73 -3.94 7.13 -9.22
CA LEU A 73 -4.12 5.93 -8.39
C LEU A 73 -5.58 5.44 -8.35
N ASN A 74 -6.55 6.30 -8.67
CA ASN A 74 -7.97 5.97 -8.67
C ASN A 74 -8.42 5.35 -10.01
N SER A 75 -7.59 5.40 -11.03
CA SER A 75 -7.92 4.86 -12.36
C SER A 75 -7.76 3.35 -12.41
N GLU A 76 -8.88 2.61 -12.34
CA GLU A 76 -8.89 1.16 -12.55
C GLU A 76 -8.34 0.77 -13.92
N GLU A 77 -8.58 1.59 -14.94
CA GLU A 77 -8.09 1.33 -16.31
C GLU A 77 -6.56 1.33 -16.37
N GLN A 78 -5.90 2.31 -15.74
CA GLN A 78 -4.44 2.34 -15.65
C GLN A 78 -3.89 1.12 -14.91
N TRP A 79 -4.57 0.70 -13.82
CA TRP A 79 -4.17 -0.50 -13.09
C TRP A 79 -4.37 -1.79 -13.90
N ILE A 80 -5.46 -1.91 -14.68
CA ILE A 80 -5.64 -3.04 -15.59
C ILE A 80 -4.47 -3.13 -16.57
N ALA A 81 -4.07 -2.03 -17.18
CA ALA A 81 -2.92 -2.02 -18.08
C ALA A 81 -1.60 -2.37 -17.34
N ALA A 82 -1.39 -1.81 -16.15
CA ALA A 82 -0.17 -2.01 -15.38
C ALA A 82 -0.01 -3.42 -14.82
N LEU A 83 -1.10 -4.13 -14.54
CA LEU A 83 -1.07 -5.47 -13.92
C LEU A 83 -1.17 -6.63 -14.92
N LYS A 84 -1.16 -6.35 -16.22
CA LYS A 84 -1.14 -7.40 -17.24
C LYS A 84 0.11 -8.29 -17.10
N ASP A 85 -0.07 -9.61 -17.15
CA ASP A 85 1.00 -10.62 -17.06
C ASP A 85 1.77 -10.64 -15.74
N VAL A 86 1.22 -10.05 -14.67
CA VAL A 86 1.80 -10.01 -13.32
C VAL A 86 1.39 -11.25 -12.52
N ASP A 87 2.29 -11.77 -11.69
CA ASP A 87 2.08 -12.95 -10.84
C ASP A 87 1.74 -12.57 -9.38
N GLY A 88 2.24 -11.41 -8.92
CA GLY A 88 1.99 -10.89 -7.58
C GLY A 88 2.03 -9.37 -7.53
N VAL A 89 1.36 -8.78 -6.54
CA VAL A 89 1.29 -7.33 -6.37
C VAL A 89 1.72 -6.94 -4.96
N VAL A 90 2.59 -5.94 -4.85
CA VAL A 90 2.89 -5.23 -3.59
C VAL A 90 2.33 -3.81 -3.71
N HIS A 91 1.24 -3.56 -2.99
CA HIS A 91 0.57 -2.25 -3.02
C HIS A 91 1.06 -1.38 -1.86
N THR A 92 1.88 -0.39 -2.19
CA THR A 92 2.46 0.58 -1.24
C THR A 92 2.04 2.01 -1.52
N ALA A 93 1.51 2.27 -2.72
CA ALA A 93 1.18 3.62 -3.16
C ALA A 93 0.02 4.20 -2.35
N LEU A 94 0.22 5.42 -1.86
CA LEU A 94 -0.80 6.28 -1.29
C LEU A 94 -0.42 7.72 -1.62
N ASN A 95 -1.38 8.52 -2.09
CA ASN A 95 -1.13 9.92 -2.37
C ASN A 95 -1.25 10.75 -1.09
N LEU A 96 -0.11 11.11 -0.51
CA LEU A 96 -0.04 11.96 0.69
C LEU A 96 0.07 13.47 0.36
N GLU A 97 0.24 13.82 -0.92
CA GLU A 97 0.47 15.21 -1.35
C GLU A 97 -0.82 16.02 -1.44
N LYS A 98 -1.95 15.35 -1.70
CA LYS A 98 -3.26 16.00 -1.90
C LYS A 98 -3.94 16.49 -0.63
N GLY A 99 -3.26 16.44 0.50
CA GLY A 99 -3.77 17.12 1.67
C GLY A 99 -3.88 16.24 2.91
N ARG A 100 -4.07 16.92 4.01
CA ARG A 100 -4.35 16.34 5.33
C ARG A 100 -5.79 16.68 5.69
N ASP A 101 -6.70 16.45 4.75
CA ASP A 101 -8.14 16.66 4.89
C ASP A 101 -8.91 15.38 4.53
N SER A 102 -10.23 15.47 4.44
CA SER A 102 -11.09 14.31 4.17
C SER A 102 -10.84 13.65 2.82
N THR A 103 -10.27 14.35 1.84
CA THR A 103 -10.04 13.81 0.49
C THR A 103 -9.07 12.63 0.49
N ILE A 104 -8.10 12.60 1.42
CA ILE A 104 -7.16 11.48 1.54
C ILE A 104 -7.88 10.16 1.88
N ILE A 105 -9.02 10.22 2.58
CA ILE A 105 -9.76 9.02 2.98
C ILE A 105 -10.38 8.37 1.75
N ASP A 106 -11.10 9.16 0.95
CA ASP A 106 -11.75 8.66 -0.27
C ASP A 106 -10.71 8.17 -1.27
N GLU A 107 -9.62 8.91 -1.47
CA GLU A 107 -8.53 8.51 -2.35
C GLU A 107 -7.84 7.22 -1.90
N ALA A 108 -7.64 7.03 -0.59
CA ALA A 108 -7.05 5.80 -0.08
C ALA A 108 -7.97 4.58 -0.33
N ILE A 109 -9.27 4.75 -0.13
CA ILE A 109 -10.26 3.69 -0.37
C ILE A 109 -10.35 3.39 -1.87
N ILE A 110 -10.58 4.40 -2.69
CA ILE A 110 -10.78 4.23 -4.13
C ILE A 110 -9.51 3.66 -4.78
N GLY A 111 -8.34 4.20 -4.47
CA GLY A 111 -7.07 3.74 -5.01
C GLY A 111 -6.76 2.28 -4.63
N THR A 112 -6.98 1.91 -3.37
CA THR A 112 -6.81 0.52 -2.91
C THR A 112 -7.78 -0.42 -3.65
N LEU A 113 -9.06 -0.05 -3.76
CA LEU A 113 -10.05 -0.87 -4.46
C LEU A 113 -9.77 -0.95 -5.97
N ALA A 114 -9.26 0.12 -6.60
CA ALA A 114 -8.91 0.13 -8.01
C ALA A 114 -7.83 -0.92 -8.33
N VAL A 115 -6.75 -0.97 -7.52
CA VAL A 115 -5.70 -2.00 -7.67
C VAL A 115 -6.26 -3.40 -7.48
N LEU A 116 -7.08 -3.63 -6.46
CA LEU A 116 -7.63 -4.96 -6.15
C LEU A 116 -8.63 -5.42 -7.21
N ARG A 117 -9.48 -4.53 -7.73
CA ARG A 117 -10.41 -4.84 -8.83
C ARG A 117 -9.66 -5.15 -10.12
N ALA A 118 -8.60 -4.41 -10.42
CA ALA A 118 -7.74 -4.69 -11.56
C ALA A 118 -7.03 -6.05 -11.39
N ALA A 119 -6.48 -6.34 -10.22
CA ALA A 119 -5.84 -7.62 -9.92
C ALA A 119 -6.81 -8.81 -10.09
N LYS A 120 -8.07 -8.65 -9.71
CA LYS A 120 -9.11 -9.68 -9.88
C LYS A 120 -9.31 -10.10 -11.34
N LYS A 121 -9.01 -9.24 -12.31
CA LYS A 121 -9.14 -9.55 -13.75
C LYS A 121 -8.07 -10.50 -14.26
N TYR A 122 -6.99 -10.70 -13.51
CA TYR A 122 -5.86 -11.52 -13.92
C TYR A 122 -5.69 -12.78 -13.06
N PRO A 123 -6.07 -13.96 -13.57
CA PRO A 123 -5.92 -15.23 -12.84
C PRO A 123 -4.45 -15.60 -12.56
N SER A 124 -3.48 -14.98 -13.24
CA SER A 124 -2.05 -15.12 -12.98
C SER A 124 -1.66 -14.55 -11.61
N ILE A 125 -2.33 -13.49 -11.14
CA ILE A 125 -2.05 -12.87 -9.85
C ILE A 125 -2.53 -13.81 -8.72
N LYS A 126 -1.56 -14.36 -7.98
CA LYS A 126 -1.84 -15.32 -6.88
C LYS A 126 -1.82 -14.65 -5.51
N ARG A 127 -1.14 -13.52 -5.40
CA ARG A 127 -0.99 -12.83 -4.12
C ARG A 127 -0.98 -11.31 -4.31
N VAL A 128 -1.70 -10.62 -3.44
CA VAL A 128 -1.60 -9.17 -3.27
C VAL A 128 -1.15 -8.89 -1.84
N VAL A 129 -0.04 -8.16 -1.69
CA VAL A 129 0.45 -7.67 -0.40
C VAL A 129 0.09 -6.19 -0.30
N LEU A 130 -0.74 -5.85 0.67
CA LEU A 130 -1.15 -4.47 0.96
C LEU A 130 -0.33 -3.93 2.13
N THR A 131 0.39 -2.85 1.92
CA THR A 131 1.10 -2.15 2.99
C THR A 131 0.11 -1.32 3.80
N SER A 132 -0.20 -1.80 5.00
CA SER A 132 -1.02 -1.08 5.97
C SER A 132 -0.16 -0.15 6.85
N SER A 133 -0.65 0.17 8.03
CA SER A 133 0.02 1.01 9.01
C SER A 133 -0.51 0.70 10.41
N ILE A 134 0.31 0.88 11.44
CA ILE A 134 -0.18 0.91 12.83
C ILE A 134 -1.29 1.95 13.00
N ALA A 135 -1.33 2.98 12.17
CA ALA A 135 -2.39 3.98 12.16
C ALA A 135 -3.78 3.41 11.81
N ALA A 136 -3.86 2.25 11.17
CA ALA A 136 -5.12 1.54 10.95
C ALA A 136 -5.69 0.93 12.24
N VAL A 137 -4.83 0.74 13.26
CA VAL A 137 -5.18 0.12 14.54
C VAL A 137 -5.30 1.16 15.66
N ILE A 138 -4.40 2.14 15.69
CA ILE A 138 -4.38 3.17 16.75
C ILE A 138 -3.77 4.48 16.25
N THR A 139 -4.21 5.60 16.80
CA THR A 139 -3.57 6.90 16.60
C THR A 139 -2.58 7.16 17.73
N PRO A 140 -1.27 7.38 17.45
CA PRO A 140 -0.24 7.48 18.49
C PRO A 140 -0.55 8.39 19.69
N PRO A 141 -1.16 9.58 19.53
CA PRO A 141 -1.53 10.41 20.68
C PRO A 141 -2.59 9.79 21.59
N LEU A 142 -3.27 8.74 21.12
CA LEU A 142 -4.30 8.00 21.87
C LEU A 142 -3.80 6.65 22.36
N MET A 143 -2.50 6.39 22.22
CA MET A 143 -1.90 5.17 22.79
C MET A 143 -2.19 5.09 24.28
N ARG A 144 -2.81 3.99 24.65
CA ARG A 144 -3.10 3.62 26.04
C ARG A 144 -2.32 2.35 26.36
N ASP A 145 -2.24 2.01 27.64
CA ASP A 145 -1.70 0.73 28.09
C ASP A 145 -2.67 -0.40 27.71
N LYS A 146 -2.73 -0.69 26.41
CA LYS A 146 -3.58 -1.73 25.81
C LYS A 146 -2.72 -2.64 24.95
N ILE A 147 -2.89 -3.94 25.10
CA ILE A 147 -2.34 -4.92 24.15
C ILE A 147 -3.20 -4.84 22.89
N LEU A 148 -2.55 -4.54 21.76
CA LEU A 148 -3.19 -4.52 20.45
C LEU A 148 -3.17 -5.92 19.83
N THR A 149 -4.26 -6.29 19.18
CA THR A 149 -4.46 -7.56 18.50
C THR A 149 -4.84 -7.35 17.04
N THR A 150 -4.97 -8.42 16.28
CA THR A 150 -5.43 -8.39 14.87
C THR A 150 -6.89 -7.96 14.74
N GLU A 151 -7.67 -8.00 15.83
CA GLU A 151 -9.08 -7.60 15.84
C GLU A 151 -9.27 -6.11 16.11
N ASP A 152 -8.19 -5.40 16.47
CA ASP A 152 -8.27 -3.99 16.81
C ASP A 152 -8.28 -3.12 15.55
N TRP A 153 -9.20 -2.15 15.54
CA TRP A 153 -9.34 -1.16 14.50
C TRP A 153 -9.33 0.25 15.08
N ASN A 154 -8.84 1.20 14.31
CA ASN A 154 -8.82 2.60 14.70
C ASN A 154 -10.18 3.29 14.46
N ASP A 155 -11.23 2.77 15.10
CA ASP A 155 -12.58 3.35 15.04
C ASP A 155 -12.63 4.74 15.68
N GLU A 156 -11.72 5.01 16.61
CA GLU A 156 -11.62 6.32 17.24
C GLU A 156 -11.24 7.40 16.23
N ALA A 157 -10.27 7.15 15.36
CA ALA A 157 -9.90 8.09 14.30
C ALA A 157 -11.07 8.35 13.33
N VAL A 158 -11.79 7.30 12.96
CA VAL A 158 -12.98 7.42 12.09
C VAL A 158 -14.07 8.25 12.77
N ALA A 159 -14.33 7.99 14.05
CA ALA A 159 -15.32 8.74 14.82
C ALA A 159 -14.94 10.22 15.00
N MET A 160 -13.65 10.50 15.24
CA MET A 160 -13.15 11.88 15.38
C MET A 160 -13.33 12.70 14.10
N ILE A 161 -13.04 12.11 12.95
CA ILE A 161 -13.27 12.77 11.65
C ILE A 161 -14.75 13.05 11.43
N LYS A 162 -15.63 12.08 11.72
CA LYS A 162 -17.09 12.25 11.59
C LYS A 162 -17.65 13.37 12.46
N LYS A 163 -17.10 13.54 13.67
CA LYS A 163 -17.51 14.62 14.60
C LYS A 163 -17.01 16.00 14.19
N GLY A 164 -16.00 16.05 13.34
CA GLY A 164 -15.41 17.31 12.85
C GLY A 164 -14.46 17.99 13.85
N PRO A 165 -13.85 19.13 13.45
CA PRO A 165 -12.85 19.85 14.26
C PRO A 165 -13.34 20.31 15.63
N SER A 166 -14.64 20.60 15.75
CA SER A 166 -15.24 21.01 17.05
C SER A 166 -15.15 19.95 18.11
N ALA A 167 -15.13 18.66 17.75
CA ALA A 167 -14.92 17.56 18.68
C ALA A 167 -13.56 17.62 19.38
N CYS A 168 -12.57 18.26 18.75
CA CYS A 168 -11.23 18.45 19.30
C CYS A 168 -11.12 19.74 20.15
N ALA A 169 -12.14 20.62 20.16
CA ALA A 169 -12.07 21.91 20.81
C ALA A 169 -11.81 21.80 22.32
N ASN A 170 -12.39 20.79 22.97
CA ASN A 170 -12.29 20.53 24.39
C ASN A 170 -11.25 19.42 24.75
N LEU A 171 -10.49 18.97 23.75
CA LEU A 171 -9.46 17.95 23.98
C LEU A 171 -8.13 18.59 24.42
N ASP A 172 -7.27 17.76 25.02
CA ASP A 172 -5.89 18.10 25.30
C ASP A 172 -5.23 18.78 24.07
N PRO A 173 -4.41 19.84 24.27
CA PRO A 173 -3.71 20.52 23.19
C PRO A 173 -2.87 19.59 22.28
N ARG A 174 -2.44 18.44 22.79
CA ARG A 174 -1.75 17.39 22.00
C ARG A 174 -2.70 16.76 20.98
N LEU A 175 -3.95 16.49 21.36
CA LEU A 175 -4.97 15.92 20.47
C LEU A 175 -5.43 16.92 19.41
N LYS A 176 -5.49 18.23 19.76
CA LYS A 176 -5.76 19.28 18.79
C LYS A 176 -4.70 19.32 17.68
N ARG A 177 -3.42 19.21 18.05
CA ARG A 177 -2.31 19.13 17.10
C ARG A 177 -2.32 17.83 16.28
N ALA A 178 -2.83 16.76 16.87
CA ALA A 178 -2.95 15.46 16.22
C ALA A 178 -4.17 15.34 15.30
N TYR A 179 -5.08 16.33 15.25
CA TYR A 179 -6.30 16.24 14.43
C TYR A 179 -6.00 15.88 12.99
N GLN A 180 -4.95 16.46 12.41
CA GLN A 180 -4.54 16.13 11.04
C GLN A 180 -4.06 14.67 10.88
N SER A 181 -3.53 14.05 11.93
CA SER A 181 -3.13 12.63 11.88
C SER A 181 -4.34 11.68 11.87
N PHE A 182 -5.51 12.14 12.35
CA PHE A 182 -6.73 11.34 12.27
C PHE A 182 -7.20 11.11 10.84
N PHE A 183 -6.95 12.04 9.92
CA PHE A 183 -7.26 11.83 8.50
C PHE A 183 -6.46 10.66 7.92
N TYR A 184 -5.15 10.64 8.16
CA TYR A 184 -4.31 9.53 7.74
C TYR A 184 -4.71 8.21 8.41
N SER A 185 -4.94 8.23 9.72
CA SER A 185 -5.35 7.05 10.48
C SER A 185 -6.70 6.51 9.98
N SER A 186 -7.66 7.39 9.76
CA SER A 186 -8.98 7.05 9.20
C SER A 186 -8.86 6.49 7.78
N ALA A 187 -8.01 7.10 6.93
CA ALA A 187 -7.74 6.62 5.58
C ALA A 187 -7.17 5.20 5.59
N LYS A 188 -6.19 4.93 6.45
CA LYS A 188 -5.59 3.60 6.57
C LYS A 188 -6.57 2.56 7.11
N ALA A 189 -7.33 2.88 8.15
CA ALA A 189 -8.33 1.97 8.71
C ALA A 189 -9.44 1.63 7.70
N GLN A 190 -9.97 2.64 7.01
CA GLN A 190 -11.09 2.45 6.09
C GLN A 190 -10.65 1.79 4.77
N SER A 191 -9.49 2.14 4.22
CA SER A 191 -8.97 1.48 3.01
C SER A 191 -8.62 0.01 3.24
N GLU A 192 -8.10 -0.31 4.43
CA GLU A 192 -7.82 -1.70 4.81
C GLU A 192 -9.10 -2.50 4.98
N ARG A 193 -10.13 -1.97 5.66
CA ARG A 193 -11.45 -2.62 5.76
C ARG A 193 -12.07 -2.88 4.39
N ALA A 194 -12.04 -1.88 3.50
CA ALA A 194 -12.54 -2.04 2.15
C ALA A 194 -11.79 -3.12 1.36
N ALA A 195 -10.47 -3.25 1.57
CA ALA A 195 -9.68 -4.32 0.98
C ALA A 195 -10.10 -5.71 1.49
N TRP A 196 -10.33 -5.86 2.81
CA TRP A 196 -10.80 -7.12 3.39
C TRP A 196 -12.22 -7.48 2.92
N GLU A 197 -13.14 -6.52 2.88
CA GLU A 197 -14.51 -6.74 2.37
C GLU A 197 -14.48 -7.23 0.92
N LEU A 198 -13.63 -6.64 0.07
CA LEU A 198 -13.49 -7.12 -1.31
C LEU A 198 -12.83 -8.51 -1.35
N ALA A 199 -11.84 -8.78 -0.51
CA ALA A 199 -11.14 -10.07 -0.45
C ALA A 199 -12.08 -11.22 -0.09
N MET A 200 -13.00 -11.01 0.86
CA MET A 200 -14.00 -12.01 1.25
C MET A 200 -14.96 -12.35 0.12
N GLN A 201 -15.12 -11.47 -0.86
CA GLN A 201 -16.00 -11.68 -2.03
C GLN A 201 -15.29 -12.33 -3.21
N VAL A 202 -13.97 -12.51 -3.14
CA VAL A 202 -13.16 -13.04 -4.23
C VAL A 202 -12.26 -14.18 -3.76
N SER A 203 -12.25 -15.27 -4.53
CA SER A 203 -11.41 -16.45 -4.25
C SER A 203 -10.19 -16.57 -5.16
N CYS A 204 -9.91 -15.57 -6.01
CA CYS A 204 -8.92 -15.68 -7.06
C CYS A 204 -7.48 -15.38 -6.62
N PHE A 205 -7.28 -14.65 -5.52
CA PHE A 205 -5.97 -14.39 -4.92
C PHE A 205 -6.08 -14.24 -3.41
N SER A 206 -4.95 -14.38 -2.71
CA SER A 206 -4.88 -14.08 -1.28
C SER A 206 -4.37 -12.65 -1.05
N ILE A 207 -4.98 -11.96 -0.09
CA ILE A 207 -4.47 -10.69 0.41
C ILE A 207 -3.63 -10.97 1.66
N SER A 208 -2.42 -10.41 1.69
CA SER A 208 -1.60 -10.35 2.89
C SER A 208 -1.45 -8.89 3.29
N LEU A 209 -1.71 -8.57 4.54
CA LEU A 209 -1.47 -7.24 5.09
C LEU A 209 -0.12 -7.25 5.80
N THR A 210 0.72 -6.29 5.46
CA THR A 210 1.93 -6.02 6.21
C THR A 210 1.69 -4.81 7.09
N ASN A 211 1.48 -5.05 8.38
CA ASN A 211 1.75 -4.05 9.39
C ASN A 211 3.26 -4.01 9.63
N THR A 212 3.80 -2.87 9.93
CA THR A 212 5.23 -2.66 10.21
C THR A 212 5.72 -3.37 11.49
N TYR A 213 4.96 -4.34 12.00
CA TYR A 213 5.39 -5.26 13.04
C TYR A 213 5.42 -6.69 12.48
N PRO A 214 6.54 -7.42 12.70
CA PRO A 214 6.65 -8.79 12.26
C PRO A 214 5.83 -9.68 13.20
N ASN A 215 4.58 -9.97 12.86
CA ASN A 215 3.86 -11.09 13.41
C ASN A 215 3.23 -11.87 12.28
N GLU A 216 3.79 -13.05 12.09
CA GLU A 216 3.27 -14.09 11.25
C GLU A 216 1.85 -14.48 11.68
N GLN A 217 0.86 -14.11 10.86
CA GLN A 217 -0.36 -14.89 10.78
C GLN A 217 -0.83 -14.91 9.33
N THR A 218 -0.35 -15.92 8.62
CA THR A 218 -0.97 -16.42 7.41
C THR A 218 -2.27 -17.11 7.80
N THR A 219 -3.40 -16.48 7.57
CA THR A 219 -4.66 -17.21 7.52
C THR A 219 -4.69 -18.05 6.24
N THR A 220 -4.74 -19.33 6.42
CA THR A 220 -4.98 -20.39 5.42
C THR A 220 -6.32 -20.25 4.74
#